data_c9c899671fbb3834f239ea1d1ab01578
#
_entry.id   c9c899671fbb3834f239ea1d1ab01578
#
_cell.length_a   1.000
_cell.length_b   1.000
_cell.length_c   1.000
_cell.angle_alpha   90.00
_cell.angle_beta   90.00
_cell.angle_gamma   90.00
#
_symmetry.space_group_name_H-M   'P 1'
#
loop_
_entity.id
_entity.type
_entity.pdbx_description
1 polymer ?
#
loop_
_entity_poly.entity_id
_entity_poly.type
_entity_poly.pdbx_seq_one_letter_code
_entity_poly.pdbx_strand_id
1 'polypeptide(L)' 'MKRLDLTEHLEKRGCEMLLESSDHAVYVNRAAMKVSTVPLHREIDEFLSAKICRDLDIREPS' A
#
# COMPACT_ATOMS: atom_id res chain seq x y z
N MET A 1 0.78 -5.44 -10.64
CA MET A 1 1.32 -6.44 -9.68
C MET A 1 0.19 -6.98 -8.83
N LYS A 2 0.37 -8.12 -8.24
CA LYS A 2 -0.64 -8.71 -7.37
C LYS A 2 -0.75 -7.90 -6.08
N ARG A 3 -1.98 -7.73 -5.59
CA ARG A 3 -2.20 -6.98 -4.36
C ARG A 3 -1.40 -7.56 -3.19
N LEU A 4 -1.32 -8.90 -3.09
CA LEU A 4 -0.58 -9.53 -2.00
C LEU A 4 0.91 -9.20 -2.05
N ASP A 5 1.47 -9.11 -3.25
CA ASP A 5 2.88 -8.71 -3.39
C ASP A 5 3.08 -7.26 -2.97
N LEU A 6 2.14 -6.40 -3.32
CA LEU A 6 2.22 -5.00 -2.92
C LEU A 6 2.12 -4.85 -1.41
N THR A 7 1.13 -5.49 -0.78
CA THR A 7 0.96 -5.36 0.66
C THR A 7 2.12 -5.96 1.43
N GLU A 8 2.72 -7.04 0.92
CA GLU A 8 3.92 -7.59 1.52
C GLU A 8 5.06 -6.58 1.48
N HIS A 9 5.21 -5.90 0.34
CA HIS A 9 6.21 -4.84 0.20
C HIS A 9 5.97 -3.70 1.19
N LEU A 10 4.71 -3.29 1.33
CA LEU A 10 4.34 -2.23 2.28
C LEU A 10 4.73 -2.62 3.71
N GLU A 11 4.42 -3.86 4.09
CA GLU A 11 4.73 -4.36 5.43
C GLU A 11 6.24 -4.42 5.68
N LYS A 12 7.00 -4.85 4.69
CA LYS A 12 8.46 -4.90 4.79
C LYS A 12 9.07 -3.52 4.96
N ARG A 13 8.37 -2.49 4.50
CA ARG A 13 8.84 -1.10 4.62
C ARG A 13 8.26 -0.38 5.83
N GLY A 14 7.63 -1.12 6.73
CA GLY A 14 7.15 -0.55 7.98
C GLY A 14 5.75 -0.01 7.96
N CYS A 15 5.01 -0.24 6.87
CA CYS A 15 3.62 0.16 6.80
C CYS A 15 2.73 -0.93 7.37
N GLU A 16 1.58 -0.54 7.92
CA GLU A 16 0.65 -1.51 8.46
C GLU A 16 -0.78 -1.14 8.07
N MET A 17 -1.63 -2.15 8.04
CA MET A 17 -3.04 -1.95 7.72
C MET A 17 -3.74 -1.34 8.92
N LEU A 18 -4.38 -0.20 8.70
CA LEU A 18 -5.09 0.52 9.75
C LEU A 18 -6.53 0.06 9.86
N LEU A 19 -7.19 -0.11 8.71
CA LEU A 19 -8.55 -0.62 8.67
C LEU A 19 -8.83 -1.19 7.29
N GLU A 20 -9.88 -1.99 7.20
CA GLU A 20 -10.28 -2.62 5.94
C GLU A 20 -11.80 -2.56 5.82
N SER A 21 -12.28 -2.15 4.65
CA SER A 21 -13.70 -2.19 4.30
C SER A 21 -13.92 -3.28 3.24
N SER A 22 -15.11 -3.32 2.65
CA SER A 22 -15.40 -4.30 1.61
C SER A 22 -14.61 -4.04 0.32
N ASP A 23 -14.20 -2.80 0.07
CA ASP A 23 -13.58 -2.39 -1.19
C ASP A 23 -12.13 -1.96 -1.07
N HIS A 24 -11.70 -1.55 0.12
CA HIS A 24 -10.40 -0.91 0.31
C HIS A 24 -9.79 -1.29 1.65
N ALA A 25 -8.46 -1.21 1.69
CA ALA A 25 -7.71 -1.28 2.94
C ALA A 25 -6.92 0.02 3.07
N VAL A 26 -6.87 0.60 4.26
CA VAL A 26 -6.08 1.79 4.51
C VAL A 26 -4.79 1.37 5.19
N TYR A 27 -3.67 1.76 4.61
CA TYR A 27 -2.35 1.50 5.16
C TYR A 27 -1.74 2.78 5.69
N VAL A 28 -0.95 2.66 6.73
CA VAL A 28 -0.30 3.80 7.37
C VAL A 28 1.20 3.53 7.49
N ASN A 29 1.98 4.56 7.23
CA ASN A 29 3.40 4.61 7.56
C ASN A 29 3.52 5.60 8.72
N ARG A 30 3.59 5.07 9.94
CA ARG A 30 3.58 5.90 11.14
C ARG A 30 4.83 6.75 11.26
N ALA A 31 5.96 6.24 10.81
CA ALA A 31 7.23 6.99 10.87
C ALA A 31 7.17 8.26 10.03
N ALA A 32 6.48 8.22 8.88
CA ALA A 32 6.34 9.37 8.00
C ALA A 32 5.04 10.12 8.21
N MET A 33 4.12 9.56 9.02
CA MET A 33 2.78 10.12 9.26
C MET A 33 2.00 10.24 7.94
N LYS A 34 2.04 9.18 7.13
CA LYS A 34 1.38 9.14 5.83
C LYS A 34 0.43 7.96 5.77
N VAL A 35 -0.65 8.13 5.01
CA VAL A 35 -1.62 7.07 4.79
C VAL A 35 -1.91 6.95 3.29
N SER A 36 -2.35 5.76 2.89
CA SER A 36 -2.81 5.54 1.53
C SER A 36 -3.86 4.43 1.52
N THR A 37 -4.67 4.42 0.48
CA THR A 37 -5.74 3.45 0.32
C THR A 37 -5.34 2.44 -0.75
N VAL A 38 -5.47 1.16 -0.43
CA VAL A 38 -5.17 0.07 -1.35
C VAL A 38 -6.49 -0.60 -1.74
N PRO A 39 -6.86 -0.63 -3.03
CA PRO A 39 -8.08 -1.31 -3.44
C PRO A 39 -7.92 -2.82 -3.25
N LEU A 40 -9.01 -3.48 -2.90
CA LEU A 40 -8.99 -4.92 -2.66
C LEU A 40 -9.16 -5.72 -3.95
N HIS A 41 -8.59 -5.24 -5.03
CA HIS A 41 -8.53 -5.96 -6.30
C HIS A 41 -7.37 -6.93 -6.28
N ARG A 42 -7.53 -8.03 -6.97
CA ARG A 42 -6.49 -9.05 -7.04
C ARG A 42 -5.22 -8.52 -7.70
N GLU A 43 -5.40 -7.68 -8.72
CA GLU A 43 -4.30 -7.06 -9.44
C GLU A 43 -4.36 -5.55 -9.23
N ILE A 44 -3.21 -4.94 -8.98
CA ILE A 44 -3.06 -3.49 -8.87
C ILE A 44 -2.14 -3.06 -10.00
N ASP A 45 -2.56 -2.09 -10.82
CA ASP A 45 -1.71 -1.68 -11.92
C ASP A 45 -0.44 -0.97 -11.42
N GLU A 46 0.55 -0.89 -12.28
CA GLU A 46 1.87 -0.37 -11.91
C GLU A 46 1.82 1.09 -11.48
N PHE A 47 1.00 1.89 -12.16
CA PHE A 47 0.84 3.30 -11.82
C PHE A 47 0.28 3.46 -10.41
N LEU A 48 -0.76 2.72 -10.09
CA LEU A 48 -1.39 2.82 -8.79
C LEU A 48 -0.47 2.28 -7.69
N SER A 49 0.25 1.19 -7.98
CA SER A 49 1.22 0.65 -7.02
C SER A 49 2.28 1.68 -6.68
N ALA A 50 2.81 2.37 -7.69
CA ALA A 50 3.81 3.41 -7.48
C ALA A 50 3.23 4.59 -6.68
N LYS A 51 2.00 4.98 -7.00
CA LYS A 51 1.34 6.08 -6.30
C LYS A 51 1.14 5.75 -4.83
N ILE A 52 0.70 4.53 -4.52
CA ILE A 52 0.50 4.08 -3.15
C ILE A 52 1.81 4.18 -2.36
N CYS A 53 2.91 3.71 -2.95
CA CYS A 53 4.21 3.78 -2.29
C CYS A 53 4.66 5.22 -2.08
N ARG A 54 4.44 6.08 -3.06
CA ARG A 54 4.77 7.51 -2.90
C ARG A 54 3.91 8.17 -1.83
N ASP A 55 2.61 7.83 -1.79
CA ASP A 55 1.71 8.36 -0.77
C ASP A 55 2.18 7.98 0.64
N LEU A 56 2.77 6.79 0.78
CA LEU A 56 3.26 6.29 2.05
C LEU A 56 4.72 6.67 2.30
N ASP A 57 5.33 7.41 1.40
CA ASP A 57 6.72 7.88 1.50
C ASP A 57 7.69 6.72 1.65
N ILE A 58 7.49 5.67 0.84
CA ILE A 58 8.38 4.51 0.80
C ILE A 58 8.82 4.26 -0.63
N ARG A 59 9.89 3.46 -0.77
CA ARG A 59 10.42 3.08 -2.07
C ARG A 59 9.42 2.18 -2.81
N GLU A 60 9.34 2.38 -4.13
CA GLU A 60 8.52 1.53 -4.97
C GLU A 60 9.10 0.12 -5.03
N PRO A 61 8.25 -0.91 -5.19
CA PRO A 61 8.76 -2.27 -5.38
C PRO A 61 9.49 -2.36 -6.72
N SER A 62 10.61 -3.04 -6.72
CA SER A 62 11.43 -3.15 -7.92
C SER A 62 11.44 -4.57 -8.46
#